data_2fdf8d6bd97aec1fa760b6e03c3fcbc8
#
_entry.id   2fdf8d6bd97aec1fa760b6e03c3fcbc8
#
_cell.length_a   1.000
_cell.length_b   1.000
_cell.length_c   1.000
_cell.angle_alpha   90.00
_cell.angle_beta   90.00
_cell.angle_gamma   90.00
#
_symmetry.space_group_name_H-M   'P 1'
#
loop_
_entity.id
_entity.type
_entity.pdbx_description
1 polymer ?
#
loop_
_entity_poly.entity_id
_entity_poly.type
_entity_poly.pdbx_seq_one_letter_code
_entity_poly.pdbx_strand_id
1 'polypeptide(L)'
;VHILRELTDLPIIAQVSMQDAGVLQNGMTLNEALHDLARLGADVVGSNCHLGPFHTIQAFENVNLPEKAYLSAYPNASLLDVEDGRVVYESEADYFARAAEELVKQGVRLIGGCCGTTPKHIEATKKRLAKLTPLTKKQIKPASVEFVRVPEPRKYEPLHIKAKRERSVIVELDTPRHLEI
;
A
#
# COMPACT_ATOMS: atom_id res chain seq x y z
N VAL A 1 2.42 -20.12 2.57
CA VAL A 1 3.09 -20.46 1.30
C VAL A 1 3.71 -21.85 1.41
N HIS A 2 4.58 -22.10 2.37
CA HIS A 2 5.31 -23.37 2.52
C HIS A 2 4.39 -24.60 2.46
N ILE A 3 3.36 -24.67 3.28
CA ILE A 3 2.40 -25.80 3.26
C ILE A 3 1.74 -26.00 1.89
N LEU A 4 1.38 -24.89 1.21
CA LEU A 4 0.77 -24.98 -0.13
C LEU A 4 1.77 -25.55 -1.13
N ARG A 5 3.05 -25.18 -1.03
CA ARG A 5 4.07 -25.67 -1.96
C ARG A 5 4.32 -27.17 -1.81
N GLU A 6 4.11 -27.74 -0.62
CA GLU A 6 4.17 -29.19 -0.41
C GLU A 6 2.96 -29.94 -1.00
N LEU A 7 1.86 -29.25 -1.23
CA LEU A 7 0.59 -29.85 -1.67
C LEU A 7 0.31 -29.68 -3.15
N THR A 8 1.00 -28.75 -3.84
CA THR A 8 0.69 -28.45 -5.25
C THR A 8 1.86 -27.85 -6.01
N ASP A 9 1.93 -28.18 -7.30
CA ASP A 9 2.82 -27.54 -8.28
C ASP A 9 2.18 -26.33 -8.99
N LEU A 10 0.94 -25.98 -8.64
CA LEU A 10 0.28 -24.80 -9.21
C LEU A 10 0.99 -23.51 -8.81
N PRO A 11 0.95 -22.46 -9.65
CA PRO A 11 1.48 -21.15 -9.28
C PRO A 11 0.80 -20.61 -8.03
N ILE A 12 1.60 -20.16 -7.07
CA ILE A 12 1.13 -19.55 -5.80
C ILE A 12 1.28 -18.04 -5.88
N ILE A 13 0.16 -17.33 -5.75
CA ILE A 13 0.13 -15.89 -5.59
C ILE A 13 -0.06 -15.58 -4.10
N ALA A 14 0.91 -14.93 -3.48
CA ALA A 14 0.87 -14.51 -2.08
C ALA A 14 0.89 -12.99 -1.98
N GLN A 15 -0.13 -12.42 -1.35
CA GLN A 15 -0.27 -10.98 -1.21
C GLN A 15 -0.45 -10.59 0.25
N VAL A 16 0.05 -9.40 0.60
CA VAL A 16 -0.08 -8.80 1.92
C VAL A 16 -0.88 -7.50 1.83
N SER A 17 -1.50 -7.11 2.94
CA SER A 17 -2.14 -5.81 3.07
C SER A 17 -1.24 -4.88 3.88
N MET A 18 -1.07 -3.65 3.41
CA MET A 18 -0.27 -2.63 4.08
C MET A 18 -1.15 -1.80 5.02
N GLN A 19 -0.63 -1.45 6.18
CA GLN A 19 -1.28 -0.52 7.10
C GLN A 19 -1.05 0.92 6.66
N ASP A 20 0.15 1.22 6.19
CA ASP A 20 0.58 2.49 5.63
C ASP A 20 1.45 2.23 4.41
N ALA A 21 1.80 3.27 3.64
CA ALA A 21 2.57 3.11 2.41
C ALA A 21 3.93 2.43 2.68
N GLY A 22 4.04 1.18 2.28
CA GLY A 22 5.25 0.36 2.42
C GLY A 22 5.45 -0.31 3.77
N VAL A 23 4.50 -0.23 4.71
CA VAL A 23 4.60 -0.82 6.05
C VAL A 23 3.38 -1.72 6.35
N LEU A 24 3.62 -2.91 6.86
CA LEU A 24 2.60 -3.84 7.31
C LEU A 24 2.21 -3.58 8.77
N GLN A 25 1.09 -4.15 9.20
CA GLN A 25 0.56 -3.98 10.56
C GLN A 25 1.54 -4.41 11.67
N ASN A 26 2.42 -5.35 11.40
CA ASN A 26 3.47 -5.81 12.32
C ASN A 26 4.76 -4.97 12.28
N GLY A 27 4.79 -3.88 11.51
CA GLY A 27 5.95 -3.02 11.35
C GLY A 27 6.98 -3.49 10.31
N MET A 28 6.77 -4.65 9.68
CA MET A 28 7.62 -5.14 8.61
C MET A 28 7.45 -4.27 7.36
N THR A 29 8.53 -4.01 6.64
CA THR A 29 8.43 -3.30 5.36
C THR A 29 7.84 -4.19 4.27
N LEU A 30 7.17 -3.57 3.29
CA LEU A 30 6.65 -4.31 2.13
C LEU A 30 7.78 -5.09 1.44
N ASN A 31 8.94 -4.47 1.26
CA ASN A 31 10.09 -5.10 0.62
C ASN A 31 10.51 -6.40 1.34
N GLU A 32 10.66 -6.37 2.66
CA GLU A 32 11.01 -7.55 3.47
C GLU A 32 9.94 -8.64 3.33
N ALA A 33 8.67 -8.28 3.49
CA ALA A 33 7.56 -9.23 3.41
C ALA A 33 7.49 -9.95 2.04
N LEU A 34 7.65 -9.20 0.94
CA LEU A 34 7.59 -9.79 -0.40
C LEU A 34 8.78 -10.72 -0.68
N HIS A 35 9.97 -10.35 -0.20
CA HIS A 35 11.15 -11.22 -0.32
C HIS A 35 11.02 -12.48 0.52
N ASP A 36 10.43 -12.40 1.70
CA ASP A 36 10.16 -13.56 2.56
C ASP A 36 9.16 -14.50 1.91
N LEU A 37 8.07 -13.99 1.36
CA LEU A 37 7.09 -14.79 0.64
C LEU A 37 7.69 -15.48 -0.59
N ALA A 38 8.54 -14.78 -1.35
CA ALA A 38 9.25 -15.35 -2.48
C ALA A 38 10.23 -16.48 -2.06
N ARG A 39 10.95 -16.29 -0.94
CA ARG A 39 11.82 -17.33 -0.36
C ARG A 39 11.05 -18.57 0.09
N LEU A 40 9.82 -18.39 0.57
CA LEU A 40 8.93 -19.48 0.95
C LEU A 40 8.33 -20.22 -0.26
N GLY A 41 8.63 -19.79 -1.48
CA GLY A 41 8.23 -20.48 -2.71
C GLY A 41 6.96 -19.90 -3.38
N ALA A 42 6.57 -18.67 -3.10
CA ALA A 42 5.54 -18.01 -3.89
C ALA A 42 6.08 -17.60 -5.26
N ASP A 43 5.32 -17.85 -6.33
CA ASP A 43 5.68 -17.50 -7.72
C ASP A 43 5.35 -16.03 -8.01
N VAL A 44 4.34 -15.50 -7.34
CA VAL A 44 3.95 -14.09 -7.41
C VAL A 44 3.75 -13.56 -6.00
N VAL A 45 4.33 -12.40 -5.72
CA VAL A 45 4.23 -11.72 -4.42
C VAL A 45 3.76 -10.28 -4.61
N GLY A 46 3.01 -9.75 -3.67
CA GLY A 46 2.52 -8.39 -3.86
C GLY A 46 1.65 -7.85 -2.76
N SER A 47 0.98 -6.74 -3.06
CA SER A 47 0.02 -6.11 -2.15
C SER A 47 -1.40 -6.16 -2.68
N ASN A 48 -2.34 -6.22 -1.76
CA ASN A 48 -3.77 -6.24 -2.04
C ASN A 48 -4.54 -5.41 -1.02
N CYS A 49 -5.48 -4.60 -1.51
CA CYS A 49 -6.43 -3.86 -0.70
C CYS A 49 -5.82 -2.79 0.21
N HIS A 50 -6.66 -2.22 1.07
CA HIS A 50 -6.40 -1.22 2.11
C HIS A 50 -6.01 0.16 1.57
N LEU A 51 -5.03 0.24 0.68
CA LEU A 51 -4.54 1.49 0.10
C LEU A 51 -5.02 1.69 -1.34
N GLY A 52 -5.19 2.96 -1.71
CA GLY A 52 -5.46 3.37 -3.10
C GLY A 52 -4.18 3.38 -3.96
N PRO A 53 -4.33 3.74 -5.26
CA PRO A 53 -3.24 3.64 -6.24
C PRO A 53 -2.00 4.45 -5.86
N PHE A 54 -2.17 5.67 -5.37
CA PHE A 54 -1.07 6.57 -5.03
C PHE A 54 -0.13 5.98 -3.98
N HIS A 55 -0.68 5.56 -2.84
CA HIS A 55 0.11 4.97 -1.75
C HIS A 55 0.71 3.60 -2.14
N THR A 56 0.01 2.86 -3.00
CA THR A 56 0.57 1.62 -3.55
C THR A 56 1.79 1.88 -4.41
N ILE A 57 1.79 2.92 -5.27
CA ILE A 57 2.96 3.31 -6.07
C ILE A 57 4.12 3.68 -5.15
N GLN A 58 3.89 4.57 -4.16
CA GLN A 58 4.93 4.97 -3.20
C GLN A 58 5.56 3.76 -2.48
N ALA A 59 4.73 2.80 -2.08
CA ALA A 59 5.22 1.58 -1.44
C ALA A 59 6.12 0.76 -2.37
N PHE A 60 5.70 0.60 -3.62
CA PHE A 60 6.46 -0.18 -4.60
C PHE A 60 7.75 0.52 -5.07
N GLU A 61 7.88 1.85 -4.95
CA GLU A 61 9.14 2.56 -5.21
C GLU A 61 10.31 1.98 -4.40
N ASN A 62 10.04 1.51 -3.19
CA ASN A 62 11.01 0.96 -2.25
C ASN A 62 11.09 -0.58 -2.26
N VAL A 63 10.49 -1.25 -3.22
CA VAL A 63 10.53 -2.70 -3.38
C VAL A 63 11.54 -3.09 -4.44
N ASN A 64 12.51 -3.95 -4.08
CA ASN A 64 13.41 -4.60 -5.01
C ASN A 64 12.68 -5.68 -5.80
N LEU A 65 13.13 -5.95 -7.03
CA LEU A 65 12.59 -7.08 -7.79
C LEU A 65 13.08 -8.39 -7.16
N PRO A 66 12.17 -9.28 -6.75
CA PRO A 66 12.58 -10.60 -6.26
C PRO A 66 13.15 -11.44 -7.41
N GLU A 67 14.19 -12.23 -7.14
CA GLU A 67 14.90 -13.01 -8.16
C GLU A 67 14.04 -14.13 -8.76
N LYS A 68 13.16 -14.73 -7.94
CA LYS A 68 12.42 -15.95 -8.30
C LYS A 68 10.90 -15.77 -8.30
N ALA A 69 10.41 -14.56 -8.16
CA ALA A 69 8.98 -14.29 -8.14
C ALA A 69 8.65 -13.03 -8.96
N TYR A 70 7.40 -12.90 -9.36
CA TYR A 70 6.89 -11.69 -9.99
C TYR A 70 6.17 -10.80 -8.98
N LEU A 71 6.15 -9.49 -9.23
CA LEU A 71 5.42 -8.55 -8.40
C LEU A 71 3.96 -8.43 -8.86
N SER A 72 3.05 -8.35 -7.89
CA SER A 72 1.63 -8.03 -8.11
C SER A 72 1.16 -6.85 -7.27
N ALA A 73 0.20 -6.09 -7.78
CA ALA A 73 -0.43 -5.00 -7.05
C ALA A 73 -1.93 -4.93 -7.36
N TYR A 74 -2.77 -4.98 -6.32
CA TYR A 74 -4.23 -4.91 -6.41
C TYR A 74 -4.73 -3.80 -5.46
N PRO A 75 -4.50 -2.52 -5.81
CA PRO A 75 -4.96 -1.40 -5.01
C PRO A 75 -6.49 -1.30 -5.03
N ASN A 76 -7.05 -0.62 -4.04
CA ASN A 76 -8.41 -0.12 -4.12
C ASN A 76 -8.52 0.90 -5.26
N ALA A 77 -9.73 1.12 -5.79
CA ALA A 77 -9.92 2.08 -6.88
C ALA A 77 -9.53 3.51 -6.45
N SER A 78 -9.83 3.87 -5.21
CA SER A 78 -9.46 5.13 -4.55
C SER A 78 -9.31 4.93 -3.06
N LEU A 79 -9.09 5.99 -2.30
CA LEU A 79 -9.35 6.00 -0.87
C LEU A 79 -10.86 5.87 -0.63
N LEU A 80 -11.18 5.32 0.53
CA LEU A 80 -12.56 5.18 1.01
C LEU A 80 -13.09 6.56 1.37
N ASP A 81 -14.21 6.94 0.79
CA ASP A 81 -14.98 8.12 1.20
C ASP A 81 -16.36 7.72 1.70
N VAL A 82 -16.99 8.57 2.48
CA VAL A 82 -18.31 8.32 3.05
C VAL A 82 -19.24 9.46 2.67
N GLU A 83 -20.13 9.20 1.71
CA GLU A 83 -21.21 10.11 1.34
C GLU A 83 -22.54 9.62 1.90
N ASP A 84 -23.25 10.45 2.62
CA ASP A 84 -24.56 10.14 3.23
C ASP A 84 -24.58 8.82 4.00
N GLY A 85 -23.49 8.50 4.73
CA GLY A 85 -23.36 7.26 5.51
C GLY A 85 -23.12 6.01 4.65
N ARG A 86 -22.86 6.16 3.36
CA ARG A 86 -22.48 5.07 2.44
C ARG A 86 -21.02 5.18 2.06
N VAL A 87 -20.37 4.04 2.06
CA VAL A 87 -18.99 3.95 1.56
C VAL A 87 -18.98 4.12 0.05
N VAL A 88 -18.27 5.12 -0.43
CA VAL A 88 -18.09 5.42 -1.85
C VAL A 88 -16.64 5.32 -2.23
N TYR A 89 -16.37 4.76 -3.39
CA TYR A 89 -15.04 4.76 -4.01
C TYR A 89 -15.14 5.58 -5.29
N GLU A 90 -14.88 6.87 -5.21
CA GLU A 90 -14.81 7.70 -6.41
C GLU A 90 -13.42 7.61 -7.04
N SER A 91 -13.35 6.95 -8.17
CA SER A 91 -12.14 6.93 -8.98
C SER A 91 -12.49 6.86 -10.45
N GLU A 92 -11.86 7.75 -11.21
CA GLU A 92 -11.91 7.66 -12.65
C GLU A 92 -11.08 6.49 -13.16
N ALA A 93 -11.64 5.71 -14.08
CA ALA A 93 -10.95 4.57 -14.67
C ALA A 93 -9.62 4.95 -15.35
N ASP A 94 -9.52 6.18 -15.89
CA ASP A 94 -8.29 6.66 -16.49
C ASP A 94 -7.20 6.99 -15.46
N TYR A 95 -7.58 7.54 -14.29
CA TYR A 95 -6.64 7.72 -13.17
C TYR A 95 -6.07 6.38 -12.72
N PHE A 96 -6.93 5.39 -12.52
CA PHE A 96 -6.50 4.04 -12.14
C PHE A 96 -5.57 3.42 -13.18
N ALA A 97 -5.86 3.60 -14.46
CA ALA A 97 -5.02 3.12 -15.55
C ALA A 97 -3.65 3.82 -15.60
N ARG A 98 -3.59 5.13 -15.34
CA ARG A 98 -2.29 5.85 -15.20
C ARG A 98 -1.48 5.32 -14.04
N ALA A 99 -2.11 5.09 -12.90
CA ALA A 99 -1.44 4.51 -11.75
C ALA A 99 -0.91 3.10 -12.02
N ALA A 100 -1.68 2.29 -12.75
CA ALA A 100 -1.23 0.96 -13.19
C ALA A 100 0.02 1.04 -14.10
N GLU A 101 0.13 2.06 -14.96
CA GLU A 101 1.33 2.30 -15.76
C GLU A 101 2.54 2.62 -14.86
N GLU A 102 2.39 3.45 -13.84
CA GLU A 102 3.47 3.73 -12.89
C GLU A 102 3.89 2.47 -12.12
N LEU A 103 2.96 1.61 -11.73
CA LEU A 103 3.27 0.33 -11.10
C LEU A 103 4.08 -0.60 -12.02
N VAL A 104 3.77 -0.63 -13.34
CA VAL A 104 4.59 -1.37 -14.32
C VAL A 104 6.02 -0.82 -14.36
N LYS A 105 6.19 0.49 -14.28
CA LYS A 105 7.52 1.15 -14.18
C LYS A 105 8.25 0.81 -12.87
N GLN A 106 7.54 0.35 -11.85
CA GLN A 106 8.12 -0.19 -10.62
C GLN A 106 8.43 -1.70 -10.70
N GLY A 107 8.13 -2.35 -11.83
CA GLY A 107 8.38 -3.77 -12.05
C GLY A 107 7.22 -4.70 -11.74
N VAL A 108 6.06 -4.15 -11.42
CA VAL A 108 4.84 -4.96 -11.21
C VAL A 108 4.40 -5.59 -12.54
N ARG A 109 4.10 -6.89 -12.52
CA ARG A 109 3.67 -7.65 -13.71
C ARG A 109 2.23 -8.12 -13.66
N LEU A 110 1.69 -8.38 -12.48
CA LEU A 110 0.29 -8.68 -12.30
C LEU A 110 -0.40 -7.48 -11.67
N ILE A 111 -1.31 -6.88 -12.41
CA ILE A 111 -2.09 -5.74 -11.95
C ILE A 111 -3.57 -6.10 -11.98
N GLY A 112 -4.22 -5.88 -10.88
CA GLY A 112 -5.64 -6.00 -10.70
C GLY A 112 -6.17 -4.84 -9.90
N GLY A 113 -7.32 -5.02 -9.32
CA GLY A 113 -7.90 -4.06 -8.40
C GLY A 113 -8.63 -4.76 -7.27
N CYS A 114 -8.91 -4.03 -6.21
CA CYS A 114 -9.66 -4.50 -5.05
C CYS A 114 -10.93 -3.67 -4.87
N CYS A 115 -11.20 -3.16 -3.67
CA CYS A 115 -12.44 -2.44 -3.36
C CYS A 115 -12.67 -1.24 -4.29
N GLY A 116 -13.90 -1.10 -4.77
CA GLY A 116 -14.30 -0.03 -5.69
C GLY A 116 -13.88 -0.23 -7.15
N THR A 117 -13.04 -1.21 -7.46
CA THR A 117 -12.62 -1.47 -8.84
C THR A 117 -13.75 -2.12 -9.64
N THR A 118 -14.00 -1.60 -10.82
CA THR A 118 -15.04 -2.06 -11.74
C THR A 118 -14.44 -2.59 -13.05
N PRO A 119 -15.21 -3.30 -13.89
CA PRO A 119 -14.74 -3.72 -15.21
C PRO A 119 -14.21 -2.58 -16.08
N LYS A 120 -14.74 -1.34 -15.93
CA LYS A 120 -14.25 -0.15 -16.65
C LYS A 120 -12.81 0.20 -16.29
N HIS A 121 -12.44 0.09 -15.02
CA HIS A 121 -11.05 0.30 -14.54
C HIS A 121 -10.11 -0.71 -15.18
N ILE A 122 -10.50 -1.98 -15.20
CA ILE A 122 -9.69 -3.06 -15.77
C ILE A 122 -9.56 -2.91 -17.29
N GLU A 123 -10.63 -2.52 -17.98
CA GLU A 123 -10.60 -2.25 -19.42
C GLU A 123 -9.65 -1.09 -19.77
N ALA A 124 -9.75 0.03 -19.05
CA ALA A 124 -8.86 1.18 -19.23
C ALA A 124 -7.39 0.80 -18.96
N THR A 125 -7.15 0.05 -17.87
CA THR A 125 -5.83 -0.49 -17.53
C THR A 125 -5.27 -1.37 -18.64
N LYS A 126 -6.05 -2.34 -19.13
CA LYS A 126 -5.65 -3.23 -20.23
C LYS A 126 -5.25 -2.44 -21.47
N LYS A 127 -6.05 -1.46 -21.87
CA LYS A 127 -5.78 -0.61 -23.06
C LYS A 127 -4.48 0.16 -22.88
N ARG A 128 -4.26 0.74 -21.69
CA ARG A 128 -3.08 1.56 -21.39
C ARG A 128 -1.80 0.73 -21.33
N LEU A 129 -1.85 -0.45 -20.73
CA LEU A 129 -0.67 -1.31 -20.55
C LEU A 129 -0.30 -2.12 -21.79
N ALA A 130 -1.12 -2.19 -22.83
CA ALA A 130 -0.96 -3.10 -23.97
C ALA A 130 0.38 -3.01 -24.69
N LYS A 131 1.09 -1.88 -24.60
CA LYS A 131 2.38 -1.63 -25.27
C LYS A 131 3.56 -1.50 -24.29
N LEU A 132 3.33 -1.70 -22.99
CA LEU A 132 4.36 -1.55 -21.98
C LEU A 132 5.09 -2.86 -21.75
N THR A 133 6.40 -2.75 -21.58
CA THR A 133 7.25 -3.87 -21.18
C THR A 133 7.63 -3.68 -19.70
N PRO A 134 7.36 -4.66 -18.82
CA PRO A 134 7.73 -4.58 -17.42
C PRO A 134 9.25 -4.51 -17.26
N LEU A 135 9.69 -3.79 -16.20
CA LEU A 135 11.11 -3.76 -15.85
C LEU A 135 11.64 -5.14 -15.50
N THR A 136 12.82 -5.45 -16.00
CA THR A 136 13.57 -6.67 -15.65
C THR A 136 14.67 -6.43 -14.62
N LYS A 137 15.03 -5.15 -14.40
CA LYS A 137 16.03 -4.72 -13.41
C LYS A 137 15.60 -3.41 -12.79
N LYS A 138 15.69 -3.30 -11.49
CA LYS A 138 15.40 -2.10 -10.74
C LYS A 138 16.52 -1.88 -9.73
N GLN A 139 17.08 -0.68 -9.69
CA GLN A 139 17.98 -0.24 -8.64
C GLN A 139 17.21 0.72 -7.75
N ILE A 140 16.98 0.34 -6.52
CA ILE A 140 16.49 1.26 -5.52
C ILE A 140 17.70 2.08 -5.06
N LYS A 141 17.60 3.40 -5.14
CA LYS A 141 18.48 4.26 -4.33
C LYS A 141 18.06 3.99 -2.89
N PRO A 142 18.98 3.59 -1.99
CA PRO A 142 18.63 3.49 -0.60
C PRO A 142 18.03 4.85 -0.22
N ALA A 143 16.73 4.86 0.08
CA ALA A 143 16.17 6.03 0.69
C ALA A 143 16.98 6.25 1.94
N SER A 144 17.64 7.39 2.05
CA SER A 144 18.09 7.88 3.33
C SER A 144 16.82 8.13 4.13
N VAL A 145 16.33 7.07 4.76
CA VAL A 145 15.29 7.21 5.76
C VAL A 145 16.02 7.94 6.88
N GLU A 146 16.01 9.26 6.82
CA GLU A 146 16.14 10.03 8.03
C GLU A 146 14.94 9.57 8.86
N PHE A 147 15.23 8.63 9.77
CA PHE A 147 14.32 8.39 10.87
C PHE A 147 14.08 9.76 11.48
N VAL A 148 12.95 10.37 11.18
CA VAL A 148 12.47 11.49 11.98
C VAL A 148 12.47 10.90 13.37
N ARG A 149 13.48 11.26 14.18
CA ARG A 149 13.52 10.86 15.58
C ARG A 149 12.19 11.29 16.12
N VAL A 150 11.32 10.30 16.37
CA VAL A 150 10.09 10.56 17.13
C VAL A 150 10.60 11.24 18.37
N PRO A 151 10.25 12.53 18.60
CA PRO A 151 10.73 13.23 19.78
C PRO A 151 10.36 12.35 20.95
N GLU A 152 11.31 12.16 21.89
CA GLU A 152 11.04 11.36 23.08
C GLU A 152 9.68 11.81 23.64
N PRO A 153 8.79 10.86 23.97
CA PRO A 153 7.47 11.24 24.47
C PRO A 153 7.66 12.20 25.62
N ARG A 154 7.21 13.43 25.41
CA ARG A 154 7.27 14.43 26.48
C ARG A 154 6.59 13.80 27.68
N LYS A 155 7.25 13.75 28.84
CA LYS A 155 6.62 13.31 30.09
C LYS A 155 5.53 14.30 30.42
N TYR A 156 4.33 14.04 29.93
CA TYR A 156 3.17 14.84 30.28
C TYR A 156 2.69 14.43 31.68
N GLU A 157 2.54 15.39 32.53
CA GLU A 157 1.78 15.19 33.76
C GLU A 157 0.34 14.87 33.38
N PRO A 158 -0.24 13.76 33.88
CA PRO A 158 -1.62 13.42 33.55
C PRO A 158 -2.59 14.59 33.78
N LEU A 159 -3.51 14.79 32.82
CA LEU A 159 -4.39 15.97 32.83
C LEU A 159 -5.19 16.14 34.14
N HIS A 160 -5.61 15.04 34.76
CA HIS A 160 -6.33 15.03 36.03
C HIS A 160 -5.47 15.51 37.22
N ILE A 161 -4.15 15.38 37.15
CA ILE A 161 -3.22 15.90 38.15
C ILE A 161 -2.99 17.38 37.91
N LYS A 162 -2.77 17.78 36.66
CA LYS A 162 -2.58 19.17 36.26
C LYS A 162 -3.82 20.01 36.56
N ALA A 163 -5.02 19.52 36.24
CA ALA A 163 -6.29 20.22 36.49
C ALA A 163 -6.62 20.47 37.98
N LYS A 164 -5.98 19.74 38.90
CA LYS A 164 -6.11 20.02 40.36
C LYS A 164 -5.30 21.23 40.80
N ARG A 165 -4.28 21.64 40.06
CA ARG A 165 -3.37 22.74 40.41
C ARG A 165 -3.59 23.98 39.57
N GLU A 166 -4.02 23.82 38.34
CA GLU A 166 -4.15 24.89 37.35
C GLU A 166 -5.50 24.83 36.65
N ARG A 167 -6.01 26.00 36.25
CA ARG A 167 -7.16 26.03 35.34
C ARG A 167 -6.72 25.52 33.98
N SER A 168 -7.37 24.48 33.47
CA SER A 168 -7.10 23.89 32.17
C SER A 168 -8.27 24.13 31.24
N VAL A 169 -7.98 24.55 30.02
CA VAL A 169 -8.96 24.62 28.93
C VAL A 169 -8.74 23.38 28.05
N ILE A 170 -9.78 22.59 27.91
CA ILE A 170 -9.78 21.43 27.02
C ILE A 170 -10.51 21.88 25.75
N VAL A 171 -9.83 21.82 24.64
CA VAL A 171 -10.42 22.04 23.31
C VAL A 171 -10.45 20.71 22.60
N GLU A 172 -11.65 20.22 22.30
CA GLU A 172 -11.84 19.10 21.41
C GLU A 172 -11.76 19.64 19.99
N LEU A 173 -10.81 19.13 19.22
CA LEU A 173 -10.70 19.42 17.80
C LEU A 173 -11.23 18.21 17.06
N ASP A 174 -12.36 18.37 16.38
CA ASP A 174 -12.76 17.38 15.37
C ASP A 174 -11.67 17.26 14.32
N THR A 175 -11.29 16.04 14.02
CA THR A 175 -10.39 15.77 12.90
C THR A 175 -11.03 16.32 11.64
N PRO A 176 -10.37 17.20 10.88
CA PRO A 176 -10.92 17.69 9.63
C PRO A 176 -11.23 16.49 8.74
N ARG A 177 -12.44 16.47 8.18
CA ARG A 177 -12.91 15.39 7.30
C ARG A 177 -12.09 15.31 6.00
N HIS A 178 -11.35 16.38 5.70
CA HIS A 178 -10.42 16.45 4.58
C HIS A 178 -9.13 17.11 5.05
N LEU A 179 -8.04 16.36 5.08
CA LEU A 179 -6.71 16.95 5.09
C LEU A 179 -6.42 17.35 3.63
N GLU A 180 -6.67 18.62 3.30
CA GLU A 180 -6.01 19.22 2.16
C GLU A 180 -4.53 19.39 2.55
N ILE A 181 -3.68 18.54 1.96
CA ILE A 181 -2.22 18.68 1.98
C ILE A 181 -1.78 19.18 0.63
#